data_db60778ec2f6cd4c6caab98bb0771248
#
_entry.id   db60778ec2f6cd4c6caab98bb0771248
#
_cell.length_a   1.000
_cell.length_b   1.000
_cell.length_c   1.000
_cell.angle_alpha   90.00
_cell.angle_beta   90.00
_cell.angle_gamma   90.00
#
_symmetry.space_group_name_H-M   'P 1'
#
loop_
_entity.id
_entity.type
_entity.pdbx_description
1 polymer ?
#
loop_
_entity_poly.entity_id
_entity_poly.type
_entity_poly.pdbx_seq_one_letter_code
_entity_poly.pdbx_strand_id
1 'polypeptide(L)'
;MILQVLTGDKTMRTTLILLVSLFSTTLWAENISTPSGLWNTVDDTTGEVRSTVKVTVEKDRLFGTIIEVHDPLEKNPICDKCKGELKDLPIIGMQVINGLTLKNDVWKRGTLFDPESGKEYKGEVWLEGDHLMVRGYVGFFYRTQQWHKKIENKND
;
A
#
# COMPACT_ATOMS: atom_id res chain seq x y z
N MET A 1 -31.16 -90.83 20.87
CA MET A 1 -30.72 -90.96 19.47
C MET A 1 -30.29 -89.56 19.00
N ILE A 2 -29.14 -89.41 19.02
CA ILE A 2 -28.09 -88.47 18.55
C ILE A 2 -28.58 -87.33 17.73
N LEU A 3 -28.33 -86.08 18.28
CA LEU A 3 -28.44 -84.86 17.53
C LEU A 3 -27.13 -84.04 17.65
N GLN A 4 -26.49 -83.87 16.54
CA GLN A 4 -25.27 -83.11 16.39
C GLN A 4 -25.65 -81.57 16.33
N VAL A 5 -25.06 -80.82 17.18
CA VAL A 5 -25.12 -79.35 17.16
C VAL A 5 -23.90 -78.87 16.39
N LEU A 6 -24.12 -78.23 15.26
CA LEU A 6 -23.07 -77.48 14.55
C LEU A 6 -23.13 -76.01 14.98
N THR A 7 -22.14 -75.62 15.72
CA THR A 7 -21.85 -74.24 16.04
C THR A 7 -21.16 -73.58 14.88
N GLY A 8 -21.84 -72.63 14.26
CA GLY A 8 -21.24 -71.76 13.22
C GLY A 8 -20.84 -70.44 13.86
N ASP A 9 -19.56 -70.34 14.13
CA ASP A 9 -18.95 -69.08 14.54
C ASP A 9 -18.78 -68.14 13.33
N LYS A 10 -19.57 -67.10 13.22
CA LYS A 10 -19.37 -66.00 12.27
C LYS A 10 -18.74 -64.87 12.99
N THR A 11 -17.43 -64.84 12.98
CA THR A 11 -16.63 -63.67 13.30
C THR A 11 -16.97 -62.53 12.33
N MET A 12 -17.78 -61.61 12.80
CA MET A 12 -18.12 -60.39 12.09
C MET A 12 -16.92 -59.44 12.17
N ARG A 13 -16.09 -59.44 11.12
CA ARG A 13 -15.02 -58.45 10.94
C ARG A 13 -15.66 -57.12 10.69
N THR A 14 -15.76 -56.29 11.74
CA THR A 14 -16.13 -54.90 11.62
C THR A 14 -14.95 -54.14 11.00
N THR A 15 -15.01 -53.88 9.73
CA THR A 15 -14.04 -53.03 9.04
C THR A 15 -14.39 -51.58 9.41
N LEU A 16 -13.66 -51.05 10.36
CA LEU A 16 -13.72 -49.60 10.73
C LEU A 16 -13.05 -48.78 9.62
N ILE A 17 -13.86 -48.26 8.71
CA ILE A 17 -13.38 -47.32 7.69
C ILE A 17 -13.20 -45.98 8.39
N LEU A 18 -11.95 -45.64 8.72
CA LEU A 18 -11.55 -44.30 9.14
C LEU A 18 -11.62 -43.35 7.93
N LEU A 19 -12.74 -42.65 7.81
CA LEU A 19 -12.86 -41.48 6.91
C LEU A 19 -12.02 -40.34 7.49
N VAL A 20 -10.75 -40.28 7.09
CA VAL A 20 -9.92 -39.10 7.30
C VAL A 20 -10.39 -38.03 6.32
N SER A 21 -11.33 -37.21 6.76
CA SER A 21 -11.70 -35.99 6.03
C SER A 21 -10.51 -35.02 6.08
N LEU A 22 -9.78 -34.94 4.96
CA LEU A 22 -8.81 -33.85 4.71
C LEU A 22 -9.58 -32.53 4.66
N PHE A 23 -9.64 -31.85 5.78
CA PHE A 23 -10.04 -30.44 5.84
C PHE A 23 -8.91 -29.64 5.16
N SER A 24 -9.04 -29.45 3.86
CA SER A 24 -8.22 -28.50 3.12
C SER A 24 -8.63 -27.11 3.59
N THR A 25 -7.92 -26.56 4.58
CA THR A 25 -8.01 -25.15 4.92
C THR A 25 -7.38 -24.37 3.79
N THR A 26 -8.19 -23.85 2.88
CA THR A 26 -7.76 -22.83 1.94
C THR A 26 -7.42 -21.58 2.77
N LEU A 27 -6.14 -21.36 3.01
CA LEU A 27 -5.64 -20.07 3.48
C LEU A 27 -5.97 -19.05 2.38
N TRP A 28 -7.02 -18.28 2.59
CA TRP A 28 -7.22 -17.05 1.85
C TRP A 28 -6.11 -16.11 2.31
N ALA A 29 -5.07 -15.97 1.50
CA ALA A 29 -4.15 -14.86 1.66
C ALA A 29 -4.98 -13.60 1.42
N GLU A 30 -5.40 -12.92 2.48
CA GLU A 30 -5.87 -11.56 2.38
C GLU A 30 -4.75 -10.77 1.73
N ASN A 31 -5.01 -10.32 0.50
CA ASN A 31 -4.12 -9.44 -0.22
C ASN A 31 -4.18 -8.09 0.50
N ILE A 32 -3.41 -7.97 1.59
CA ILE A 32 -3.31 -6.71 2.33
C ILE A 32 -2.72 -5.72 1.36
N SER A 33 -3.60 -4.90 0.81
CA SER A 33 -3.26 -3.82 -0.10
C SER A 33 -2.34 -2.85 0.66
N THR A 34 -1.06 -2.89 0.34
CA THR A 34 -0.07 -2.00 0.95
C THR A 34 0.07 -0.73 0.12
N PRO A 35 0.22 0.45 0.73
CA PRO A 35 0.49 1.68 0.02
C PRO A 35 1.90 1.72 -0.60
N SER A 36 2.76 0.75 -0.29
CA SER A 36 4.10 0.67 -0.87
C SER A 36 4.06 0.47 -2.37
N GLY A 37 4.91 1.18 -3.09
CA GLY A 37 5.01 1.11 -4.55
C GLY A 37 5.31 2.46 -5.19
N LEU A 38 5.16 2.51 -6.50
CA LEU A 38 5.34 3.73 -7.28
C LEU A 38 3.98 4.36 -7.59
N TRP A 39 3.88 5.66 -7.33
CA TRP A 39 2.65 6.42 -7.49
C TRP A 39 2.90 7.67 -8.30
N ASN A 40 2.05 7.90 -9.30
CA ASN A 40 2.05 9.13 -10.08
C ASN A 40 1.14 10.15 -9.42
N THR A 41 1.70 11.32 -9.12
CA THR A 41 0.91 12.50 -8.74
C THR A 41 0.37 13.15 -10.01
N VAL A 42 -0.82 13.72 -9.92
CA VAL A 42 -1.45 14.41 -11.05
C VAL A 42 -1.82 15.84 -10.67
N ASP A 43 -1.81 16.70 -11.66
CA ASP A 43 -2.37 18.04 -11.53
C ASP A 43 -3.90 17.93 -11.49
N ASP A 44 -4.54 18.49 -10.45
CA ASP A 44 -5.99 18.37 -10.25
C ASP A 44 -6.81 19.14 -11.31
N THR A 45 -6.16 20.05 -12.06
CA THR A 45 -6.81 20.88 -13.07
C THR A 45 -6.68 20.28 -14.46
N THR A 46 -5.47 19.82 -14.80
CA THR A 46 -5.15 19.31 -16.15
C THR A 46 -5.22 17.78 -16.25
N GLY A 47 -5.09 17.09 -15.11
CA GLY A 47 -4.97 15.62 -15.07
C GLY A 47 -3.60 15.10 -15.53
N GLU A 48 -2.65 15.99 -15.81
CA GLU A 48 -1.31 15.59 -16.25
C GLU A 48 -0.49 15.02 -15.07
N VAL A 49 0.33 14.02 -15.38
CA VAL A 49 1.26 13.47 -14.40
C VAL A 49 2.36 14.49 -14.10
N ARG A 50 2.53 14.83 -12.82
CA ARG A 50 3.51 15.82 -12.36
C ARG A 50 4.79 15.17 -11.86
N SER A 51 4.67 14.10 -11.09
CA SER A 51 5.83 13.41 -10.55
C SER A 51 5.53 11.94 -10.28
N THR A 52 6.58 11.13 -10.13
CA THR A 52 6.49 9.78 -9.58
C THR A 52 7.08 9.77 -8.17
N VAL A 53 6.31 9.27 -7.22
CA VAL A 53 6.70 9.13 -5.82
C VAL A 53 6.86 7.65 -5.50
N LYS A 54 8.01 7.28 -4.94
CA LYS A 54 8.23 5.97 -4.34
C LYS A 54 7.73 6.01 -2.89
N VAL A 55 6.70 5.23 -2.61
CA VAL A 55 6.14 5.08 -1.26
C VAL A 55 6.67 3.80 -0.62
N THR A 56 7.16 3.89 0.60
CA THR A 56 7.69 2.77 1.39
C THR A 56 7.12 2.76 2.80
N VAL A 57 7.01 1.56 3.38
CA VAL A 57 6.70 1.37 4.80
C VAL A 57 7.95 0.84 5.49
N GLU A 58 8.49 1.60 6.42
CA GLU A 58 9.69 1.27 7.17
C GLU A 58 9.42 1.44 8.67
N LYS A 59 9.63 0.37 9.44
CA LYS A 59 9.42 0.37 10.91
C LYS A 59 8.03 0.95 11.29
N ASP A 60 6.98 0.46 10.63
CA ASP A 60 5.57 0.87 10.83
C ASP A 60 5.31 2.36 10.54
N ARG A 61 6.12 2.97 9.71
CA ARG A 61 5.95 4.35 9.25
C ARG A 61 5.95 4.42 7.73
N LEU A 62 5.08 5.28 7.20
CA LEU A 62 4.97 5.55 5.77
C LEU A 62 5.86 6.72 5.39
N PHE A 63 6.62 6.52 4.32
CA PHE A 63 7.46 7.52 3.69
C PHE A 63 7.16 7.58 2.20
N GLY A 64 7.37 8.75 1.59
CA GLY A 64 7.24 8.94 0.16
C GLY A 64 8.33 9.87 -0.36
N THR A 65 9.07 9.43 -1.37
CA THR A 65 10.18 10.18 -1.95
C THR A 65 9.93 10.41 -3.44
N ILE A 66 10.09 11.62 -3.92
CA ILE A 66 10.01 11.94 -5.35
C ILE A 66 11.21 11.30 -6.05
N ILE A 67 10.96 10.45 -7.04
CA ILE A 67 12.00 9.79 -7.81
C ILE A 67 12.08 10.29 -9.26
N GLU A 68 11.03 10.95 -9.73
CA GLU A 68 10.93 11.48 -11.09
C GLU A 68 10.00 12.69 -11.12
N VAL A 69 10.33 13.69 -11.92
CA VAL A 69 9.46 14.84 -12.19
C VAL A 69 9.20 14.88 -13.70
N HIS A 70 7.92 15.03 -14.07
CA HIS A 70 7.44 14.99 -15.44
C HIS A 70 7.17 16.40 -15.98
N ASP A 71 8.11 17.33 -15.80
CA ASP A 71 8.04 18.65 -16.41
C ASP A 71 8.75 18.63 -17.79
N PRO A 72 8.04 18.95 -18.88
CA PRO A 72 8.66 18.98 -20.21
C PRO A 72 9.69 20.10 -20.39
N LEU A 73 9.64 21.12 -19.55
CA LEU A 73 10.51 22.30 -19.65
C LEU A 73 11.72 22.23 -18.71
N GLU A 74 11.64 21.46 -17.63
CA GLU A 74 12.68 21.41 -16.61
C GLU A 74 12.98 19.97 -16.16
N LYS A 75 14.15 19.46 -16.53
CA LYS A 75 14.56 18.08 -16.21
C LYS A 75 15.02 17.90 -14.75
N ASN A 76 15.53 18.96 -14.13
CA ASN A 76 16.08 18.92 -12.77
C ASN A 76 15.54 20.10 -11.95
N PRO A 77 14.25 20.15 -11.64
CA PRO A 77 13.66 21.24 -10.90
C PRO A 77 14.25 21.32 -9.49
N ILE A 78 14.43 22.54 -9.02
CA ILE A 78 14.91 22.84 -7.67
C ILE A 78 13.77 23.42 -6.82
N CYS A 79 13.85 23.27 -5.52
CA CYS A 79 12.89 23.86 -4.60
C CYS A 79 13.20 25.35 -4.33
N ASP A 80 12.81 26.22 -5.22
CA ASP A 80 13.06 27.66 -5.14
C ASP A 80 12.30 28.35 -4.01
N LYS A 81 11.13 27.80 -3.58
CA LYS A 81 10.29 28.30 -2.50
C LYS A 81 10.59 27.68 -1.14
N CYS A 82 11.45 26.67 -1.12
CA CYS A 82 11.90 26.06 0.13
C CYS A 82 12.68 27.03 1.00
N LYS A 83 12.81 26.69 2.29
CA LYS A 83 13.58 27.44 3.27
C LYS A 83 14.62 26.56 3.93
N GLY A 84 15.62 27.20 4.56
CA GLY A 84 16.68 26.51 5.30
C GLY A 84 17.48 25.58 4.41
N GLU A 85 17.73 24.37 4.89
CA GLU A 85 18.56 23.36 4.22
C GLU A 85 17.98 22.83 2.91
N LEU A 86 16.66 22.96 2.71
CA LEU A 86 15.98 22.51 1.49
C LEU A 86 15.98 23.56 0.37
N LYS A 87 16.41 24.80 0.66
CA LYS A 87 16.42 25.89 -0.33
C LYS A 87 17.32 25.52 -1.50
N ASP A 88 16.78 25.65 -2.70
CA ASP A 88 17.45 25.42 -3.99
C ASP A 88 18.01 23.97 -4.18
N LEU A 89 17.62 23.01 -3.32
CA LEU A 89 17.96 21.62 -3.53
C LEU A 89 17.10 21.00 -4.65
N PRO A 90 17.60 19.98 -5.36
CA PRO A 90 16.81 19.23 -6.32
C PRO A 90 15.53 18.65 -5.71
N ILE A 91 14.41 18.79 -6.40
CA ILE A 91 13.11 18.22 -5.98
C ILE A 91 13.15 16.68 -6.06
N ILE A 92 13.87 16.11 -7.02
CA ILE A 92 14.10 14.67 -7.10
C ILE A 92 14.96 14.25 -5.91
N GLY A 93 14.46 13.28 -5.14
CA GLY A 93 15.03 12.83 -3.88
C GLY A 93 14.39 13.46 -2.64
N MET A 94 13.53 14.47 -2.79
CA MET A 94 12.83 15.06 -1.64
C MET A 94 11.77 14.13 -1.09
N GLN A 95 11.68 14.07 0.24
CA GLN A 95 10.69 13.33 0.97
C GLN A 95 9.42 14.17 1.10
N VAL A 96 8.32 13.70 0.46
CA VAL A 96 7.01 14.39 0.46
C VAL A 96 5.99 13.76 1.41
N ILE A 97 6.21 12.52 1.83
CA ILE A 97 5.46 11.87 2.91
C ILE A 97 6.48 11.52 3.99
N ASN A 98 6.27 11.98 5.21
CA ASN A 98 7.26 11.87 6.27
C ASN A 98 6.69 11.25 7.53
N GLY A 99 6.96 9.94 7.71
CA GLY A 99 6.82 9.23 8.96
C GLY A 99 5.39 9.06 9.48
N LEU A 100 4.38 8.96 8.61
CA LEU A 100 3.01 8.71 9.02
C LEU A 100 2.88 7.31 9.63
N THR A 101 2.07 7.16 10.68
CA THR A 101 1.78 5.90 11.36
C THR A 101 0.38 5.41 11.03
N LEU A 102 0.20 4.09 10.88
CA LEU A 102 -1.09 3.49 10.56
C LEU A 102 -2.03 3.51 11.79
N LYS A 103 -3.27 3.94 11.57
CA LYS A 103 -4.35 3.83 12.55
C LYS A 103 -5.69 3.74 11.84
N ASN A 104 -6.42 2.63 12.04
CA ASN A 104 -7.72 2.37 11.41
C ASN A 104 -7.68 2.57 9.88
N ASP A 105 -6.75 1.87 9.22
CA ASP A 105 -6.52 1.88 7.77
C ASP A 105 -6.14 3.24 7.15
N VAL A 106 -5.85 4.23 8.00
CA VAL A 106 -5.37 5.56 7.58
C VAL A 106 -3.99 5.83 8.18
N TRP A 107 -3.04 6.19 7.33
CA TRP A 107 -1.72 6.66 7.72
C TRP A 107 -1.79 8.13 8.11
N LYS A 108 -1.36 8.48 9.34
CA LYS A 108 -1.45 9.83 9.92
C LYS A 108 -0.39 10.06 10.99
N ARG A 109 -0.42 11.25 11.64
CA ARG A 109 0.55 11.66 12.67
C ARG A 109 1.99 11.77 12.16
N GLY A 110 2.15 12.19 10.95
CA GLY A 110 3.36 12.64 10.31
C GLY A 110 3.06 13.87 9.49
N THR A 111 3.92 14.18 8.54
CA THR A 111 3.79 15.38 7.73
C THR A 111 3.83 15.07 6.24
N LEU A 112 3.23 15.96 5.47
CA LEU A 112 3.32 16.02 4.02
C LEU A 112 4.09 17.28 3.65
N PHE A 113 5.05 17.16 2.74
CA PHE A 113 5.81 18.29 2.24
C PHE A 113 5.45 18.56 0.77
N ASP A 114 5.24 19.81 0.43
CA ASP A 114 4.96 20.28 -0.92
C ASP A 114 6.11 21.14 -1.43
N PRO A 115 6.94 20.62 -2.36
CA PRO A 115 8.05 21.37 -2.91
C PRO A 115 7.64 22.61 -3.73
N GLU A 116 6.45 22.57 -4.35
CA GLU A 116 5.96 23.70 -5.16
C GLU A 116 5.66 24.94 -4.31
N SER A 117 5.22 24.76 -3.07
CA SER A 117 4.98 25.85 -2.15
C SER A 117 6.07 26.02 -1.07
N GLY A 118 6.96 25.03 -0.94
CA GLY A 118 7.98 24.97 0.11
C GLY A 118 7.40 24.84 1.51
N LYS A 119 6.20 24.24 1.65
CA LYS A 119 5.46 24.16 2.90
C LYS A 119 5.26 22.72 3.34
N GLU A 120 5.18 22.58 4.66
CA GLU A 120 4.86 21.31 5.32
C GLU A 120 3.45 21.38 5.90
N TYR A 121 2.71 20.26 5.81
CA TYR A 121 1.34 20.12 6.25
C TYR A 121 1.15 18.91 7.14
N LYS A 122 0.22 18.96 8.07
CA LYS A 122 -0.33 17.74 8.66
C LYS A 122 -1.09 16.98 7.58
N GLY A 123 -0.96 15.64 7.54
CA GLY A 123 -1.59 14.89 6.49
C GLY A 123 -2.07 13.52 6.88
N GLU A 124 -2.88 12.98 6.00
CA GLU A 124 -3.42 11.62 6.04
C GLU A 124 -3.26 10.98 4.68
N VAL A 125 -2.97 9.68 4.66
CA VAL A 125 -2.82 8.88 3.45
C VAL A 125 -3.57 7.57 3.65
N TRP A 126 -4.36 7.14 2.65
CA TRP A 126 -5.07 5.87 2.66
C TRP A 126 -5.22 5.32 1.24
N LEU A 127 -5.52 4.04 1.13
CA LEU A 127 -5.85 3.42 -0.15
C LEU A 127 -7.37 3.46 -0.36
N GLU A 128 -7.78 3.78 -1.59
CA GLU A 128 -9.16 3.72 -2.05
C GLU A 128 -9.19 3.07 -3.43
N GLY A 129 -9.53 1.79 -3.48
CA GLY A 129 -9.37 0.98 -4.68
C GLY A 129 -7.90 0.95 -5.13
N ASP A 130 -7.66 1.34 -6.38
CA ASP A 130 -6.33 1.37 -6.99
C ASP A 130 -5.58 2.71 -6.79
N HIS A 131 -6.14 3.59 -5.96
CA HIS A 131 -5.62 4.93 -5.76
C HIS A 131 -5.05 5.13 -4.37
N LEU A 132 -3.98 5.92 -4.28
CA LEU A 132 -3.47 6.42 -3.03
C LEU A 132 -4.02 7.82 -2.80
N MET A 133 -4.86 7.95 -1.80
CA MET A 133 -5.44 9.23 -1.40
C MET A 133 -4.51 9.94 -0.44
N VAL A 134 -4.13 11.16 -0.78
CA VAL A 134 -3.20 11.99 0.00
C VAL A 134 -3.90 13.29 0.38
N ARG A 135 -4.13 13.51 1.68
CA ARG A 135 -4.84 14.68 2.21
C ARG A 135 -3.93 15.53 3.06
N GLY A 136 -3.77 16.79 2.67
CA GLY A 136 -3.08 17.81 3.45
C GLY A 136 -4.07 18.77 4.12
N TYR A 137 -3.75 19.22 5.34
CA TYR A 137 -4.59 20.12 6.13
C TYR A 137 -3.93 21.50 6.28
N VAL A 138 -4.72 22.55 6.03
CA VAL A 138 -4.34 23.96 6.23
C VAL A 138 -5.37 24.63 7.14
N GLY A 139 -5.08 24.72 8.43
CA GLY A 139 -6.06 25.19 9.41
C GLY A 139 -7.30 24.30 9.43
N PHE A 140 -8.46 24.88 9.10
CA PHE A 140 -9.75 24.16 9.02
C PHE A 140 -10.04 23.59 7.63
N PHE A 141 -9.21 23.88 6.65
CA PHE A 141 -9.37 23.43 5.28
C PHE A 141 -8.49 22.23 5.01
N TYR A 142 -8.87 21.43 4.04
CA TYR A 142 -8.04 20.33 3.53
C TYR A 142 -8.13 20.25 2.00
N ARG A 143 -7.09 19.69 1.39
CA ARG A 143 -7.09 19.28 0.00
C ARG A 143 -6.71 17.81 -0.06
N THR A 144 -7.45 17.04 -0.86
CA THR A 144 -7.15 15.62 -1.12
C THR A 144 -6.74 15.48 -2.56
N GLN A 145 -5.59 14.85 -2.78
CA GLN A 145 -5.11 14.45 -4.09
C GLN A 145 -5.29 12.94 -4.24
N GLN A 146 -5.56 12.50 -5.45
CA GLN A 146 -5.66 11.12 -5.84
C GLN A 146 -4.42 10.77 -6.67
N TRP A 147 -3.57 9.88 -6.15
CA TRP A 147 -2.38 9.41 -6.86
C TRP A 147 -2.67 8.08 -7.52
N HIS A 148 -2.18 7.90 -8.76
CA HIS A 148 -2.40 6.72 -9.57
C HIS A 148 -1.21 5.78 -9.47
N LYS A 149 -1.47 4.47 -9.35
CA LYS A 149 -0.40 3.49 -9.30
C LYS A 149 0.38 3.48 -10.62
N LYS A 150 1.71 3.66 -10.57
CA LYS A 150 2.58 3.51 -11.74
C LYS A 150 2.75 2.02 -12.02
N ILE A 151 2.30 1.57 -13.19
CA ILE A 151 2.49 0.20 -13.64
C ILE A 151 3.89 0.12 -14.25
N GLU A 152 4.79 -0.65 -13.64
CA GLU A 152 6.07 -0.97 -14.25
C GLU A 152 5.82 -1.98 -15.37
N ASN A 153 6.00 -1.56 -16.61
CA ASN A 153 6.05 -2.49 -17.74
C ASN A 153 7.35 -3.29 -17.61
N LYS A 154 7.22 -4.59 -17.40
CA LYS A 154 8.32 -5.55 -17.18
C LYS A 154 9.21 -5.79 -18.41
N ASN A 155 9.20 -4.89 -19.39
CA ASN A 155 9.85 -5.05 -20.69
C ASN A 155 10.93 -3.98 -21.01
N ASP A 156 11.61 -3.45 -19.98
CA ASP A 156 12.84 -2.67 -20.18
C ASP A 156 14.02 -3.34 -19.49
#